data_b6fb78f013ea8b96339eb34f52d7bfbf
#
_entry.id   b6fb78f013ea8b96339eb34f52d7bfbf
#
_cell.length_a   1.000
_cell.length_b   1.000
_cell.length_c   1.000
_cell.angle_alpha   90.00
_cell.angle_beta   90.00
_cell.angle_gamma   90.00
#
_symmetry.space_group_name_H-M   'P 1'
#
loop_
_entity.id
_entity.type
_entity.pdbx_description
1 polymer ?
#
loop_
_entity_poly.entity_id
_entity_poly.type
_entity_poly.pdbx_seq_one_letter_code
_entity_poly.pdbx_strand_id
1 'polypeptide(L)'
;MKELISLIMTFVIAAVFNIYPPTYEPLYKDTDLSFAVISDVHMEGNNNDRFKQFPKILMDISGAQHRNDALVLLGDNTMNGQFIEHSFLFMQLKLFCNARNILEAMGNHEIFTAENGYDRGSAKIKFFAGLLAGKKLDKTYYSKVINGYSFIVLGSEADKGIQAYISPEQLEWLDARLTEADASGKPAFVFCHFPLKGAVAREWPEGTIGEQSAEVYNILTSHKNVFYFSGHIHNPIDSVSVGSKDGVTFIDVPCLLSSEDTGVGYQVEVHGGKAELRPRNYLTGEWLDDLAVSIDLTAQPQYVVA
;
A
#
# COMPACT_ATOMS: atom_id res chain seq x y z
N MET A 1 16.60 -16.74 -25.28
CA MET A 1 15.26 -17.00 -25.86
C MET A 1 14.61 -18.25 -25.26
N LYS A 2 15.26 -19.44 -25.27
CA LYS A 2 14.68 -20.68 -24.68
C LYS A 2 14.45 -20.55 -23.16
N GLU A 3 15.37 -19.97 -22.41
CA GLU A 3 15.23 -19.76 -20.98
C GLU A 3 14.11 -18.76 -20.63
N LEU A 4 13.96 -17.69 -21.41
CA LEU A 4 12.87 -16.72 -21.25
C LEU A 4 11.52 -17.37 -21.54
N ILE A 5 11.42 -18.20 -22.58
CA ILE A 5 10.20 -18.94 -22.92
C ILE A 5 9.90 -19.98 -21.83
N SER A 6 10.91 -20.69 -21.32
CA SER A 6 10.74 -21.63 -20.20
C SER A 6 10.25 -20.93 -18.93
N LEU A 7 10.83 -19.77 -18.62
CA LEU A 7 10.42 -18.95 -17.50
C LEU A 7 8.96 -18.48 -17.65
N ILE A 8 8.61 -17.93 -18.81
CA ILE A 8 7.23 -17.50 -19.12
C ILE A 8 6.26 -18.69 -19.04
N MET A 9 6.62 -19.87 -19.61
CA MET A 9 5.79 -21.07 -19.53
C MET A 9 5.60 -21.56 -18.10
N THR A 10 6.66 -21.58 -17.30
CA THR A 10 6.57 -21.96 -15.89
C THR A 10 5.64 -21.00 -15.12
N PHE A 11 5.75 -19.70 -15.38
CA PHE A 11 4.91 -18.68 -14.75
C PHE A 11 3.47 -18.73 -15.22
N VAL A 12 3.22 -18.96 -16.51
CA VAL A 12 1.85 -19.14 -17.03
C VAL A 12 1.20 -20.38 -16.42
N ILE A 13 1.94 -21.48 -16.27
CA ILE A 13 1.43 -22.70 -15.62
C ILE A 13 1.14 -22.43 -14.13
N ALA A 14 2.05 -21.78 -13.40
CA ALA A 14 1.86 -21.42 -12.00
C ALA A 14 0.66 -20.47 -11.81
N ALA A 15 0.50 -19.47 -12.68
CA ALA A 15 -0.63 -18.54 -12.65
C ALA A 15 -1.97 -19.19 -13.02
N VAL A 16 -2.00 -20.08 -14.03
CA VAL A 16 -3.21 -20.80 -14.46
C VAL A 16 -3.68 -21.79 -13.40
N PHE A 17 -2.76 -22.43 -12.69
CA PHE A 17 -3.10 -23.42 -11.66
C PHE A 17 -3.07 -22.83 -10.24
N ASN A 18 -2.75 -21.53 -10.07
CA ASN A 18 -2.59 -20.89 -8.76
C ASN A 18 -1.58 -21.64 -7.84
N ILE A 19 -0.58 -22.29 -8.44
CA ILE A 19 0.41 -23.10 -7.75
C ILE A 19 1.65 -22.24 -7.56
N TYR A 20 1.71 -21.54 -6.43
CA TYR A 20 2.94 -20.91 -5.97
C TYR A 20 3.53 -21.80 -4.85
N PRO A 21 4.81 -22.15 -4.90
CA PRO A 21 5.42 -22.84 -3.78
C PRO A 21 5.36 -21.90 -2.56
N PRO A 22 4.89 -22.38 -1.39
CA PRO A 22 4.92 -21.55 -0.20
C PRO A 22 6.36 -21.16 0.13
N THR A 23 6.62 -19.87 0.31
CA THR A 23 7.93 -19.33 0.66
C THR A 23 8.01 -18.97 2.13
N TYR A 24 6.87 -18.73 2.79
CA TYR A 24 6.82 -18.44 4.20
C TYR A 24 5.48 -18.85 4.84
N GLU A 25 5.56 -19.15 6.14
CA GLU A 25 4.40 -19.39 6.99
C GLU A 25 3.86 -18.06 7.53
N PRO A 26 2.54 -17.90 7.68
CA PRO A 26 1.98 -16.80 8.43
C PRO A 26 2.38 -16.90 9.90
N LEU A 27 2.39 -15.77 10.60
CA LEU A 27 2.67 -15.76 12.03
C LEU A 27 1.60 -16.54 12.81
N TYR A 28 0.36 -16.48 12.36
CA TYR A 28 -0.79 -17.18 12.95
C TYR A 28 -1.43 -18.11 11.92
N LYS A 29 -1.81 -19.32 12.39
CA LYS A 29 -2.48 -20.31 11.53
C LYS A 29 -3.92 -19.91 11.18
N ASP A 30 -4.60 -19.23 12.10
CA ASP A 30 -5.99 -18.80 11.97
C ASP A 30 -6.07 -17.27 11.94
N THR A 31 -5.50 -16.67 10.89
CA THR A 31 -5.46 -15.22 10.70
C THR A 31 -6.83 -14.70 10.28
N ASP A 32 -7.34 -13.67 10.96
CA ASP A 32 -8.61 -13.01 10.61
C ASP A 32 -8.46 -12.19 9.30
N LEU A 33 -7.28 -11.62 9.10
CA LEU A 33 -6.91 -10.83 7.92
C LEU A 33 -5.40 -10.91 7.69
N SER A 34 -4.99 -11.10 6.43
CA SER A 34 -3.59 -11.09 6.01
C SER A 34 -3.43 -10.31 4.73
N PHE A 35 -2.52 -9.33 4.69
CA PHE A 35 -2.26 -8.54 3.48
C PHE A 35 -0.82 -8.02 3.43
N ALA A 36 -0.34 -7.79 2.21
CA ALA A 36 0.95 -7.15 1.97
C ALA A 36 0.75 -5.68 1.56
N VAL A 37 1.70 -4.82 1.96
CA VAL A 37 1.76 -3.41 1.54
C VAL A 37 3.15 -3.12 0.98
N ILE A 38 3.17 -2.57 -0.22
CA ILE A 38 4.38 -2.12 -0.93
C ILE A 38 4.16 -0.71 -1.47
N SER A 39 5.23 0.05 -1.63
CA SER A 39 5.18 1.44 -2.12
C SER A 39 6.26 1.70 -3.14
N ASP A 40 6.07 2.73 -3.96
CA ASP A 40 7.12 3.31 -4.79
C ASP A 40 7.80 2.26 -5.70
N VAL A 41 6.99 1.54 -6.48
CA VAL A 41 7.46 0.54 -7.45
C VAL A 41 8.22 1.21 -8.59
N HIS A 42 7.80 2.42 -8.98
CA HIS A 42 8.39 3.20 -10.07
C HIS A 42 8.61 2.37 -11.34
N MET A 43 7.58 1.64 -11.77
CA MET A 43 7.64 0.85 -13.01
C MET A 43 7.99 1.76 -14.19
N GLU A 44 9.07 1.41 -14.87
CA GLU A 44 9.56 2.16 -16.03
C GLU A 44 9.80 1.21 -17.19
N GLY A 45 9.29 1.57 -18.38
CA GLY A 45 9.39 0.71 -19.55
C GLY A 45 10.82 0.45 -20.04
N ASN A 46 11.77 1.32 -19.67
CA ASN A 46 13.17 1.23 -20.07
C ASN A 46 14.06 0.61 -18.98
N ASN A 47 13.58 0.45 -17.76
CA ASN A 47 14.36 -0.08 -16.64
C ASN A 47 14.18 -1.60 -16.55
N ASN A 48 15.08 -2.32 -17.19
CA ASN A 48 15.08 -3.79 -17.19
C ASN A 48 15.20 -4.41 -15.80
N ASP A 49 15.83 -3.75 -14.85
CA ASP A 49 16.05 -4.32 -13.51
C ASP A 49 14.77 -4.27 -12.68
N ARG A 50 14.06 -3.14 -12.62
CA ARG A 50 12.74 -3.04 -11.97
C ARG A 50 11.74 -3.99 -12.62
N PHE A 51 11.70 -4.02 -13.94
CA PHE A 51 10.83 -4.94 -14.69
C PHE A 51 11.09 -6.41 -14.38
N LYS A 52 12.35 -6.80 -14.07
CA LYS A 52 12.73 -8.19 -13.73
C LYS A 52 12.57 -8.51 -12.25
N GLN A 53 12.76 -7.52 -11.37
CA GLN A 53 12.70 -7.72 -9.92
C GLN A 53 11.26 -7.78 -9.42
N PHE A 54 10.37 -6.96 -9.94
CA PHE A 54 8.99 -6.88 -9.49
C PHE A 54 8.23 -8.22 -9.58
N PRO A 55 8.33 -9.02 -10.65
CA PRO A 55 7.75 -10.37 -10.68
C PRO A 55 8.25 -11.29 -9.57
N LYS A 56 9.53 -11.20 -9.17
CA LYS A 56 10.08 -12.02 -8.10
C LYS A 56 9.46 -11.64 -6.75
N ILE A 57 9.31 -10.34 -6.50
CA ILE A 57 8.65 -9.79 -5.32
C ILE A 57 7.19 -10.26 -5.27
N LEU A 58 6.45 -10.15 -6.37
CA LEU A 58 5.06 -10.61 -6.47
C LEU A 58 4.94 -12.13 -6.24
N MET A 59 5.92 -12.89 -6.67
CA MET A 59 5.95 -14.34 -6.44
C MET A 59 6.21 -14.67 -4.98
N ASP A 60 7.10 -13.96 -4.29
CA ASP A 60 7.30 -14.15 -2.86
C ASP A 60 6.03 -13.78 -2.08
N ILE A 61 5.41 -12.62 -2.35
CA ILE A 61 4.10 -12.24 -1.77
C ILE A 61 3.05 -13.32 -2.01
N SER A 62 3.07 -13.94 -3.19
CA SER A 62 2.14 -15.00 -3.58
C SER A 62 2.50 -16.36 -3.00
N GLY A 63 3.71 -16.51 -2.50
CA GLY A 63 4.22 -17.72 -1.85
C GLY A 63 3.82 -17.84 -0.38
N ALA A 64 3.05 -16.92 0.17
CA ALA A 64 2.48 -17.08 1.51
C ALA A 64 1.65 -18.37 1.56
N GLN A 65 1.87 -19.21 2.57
CA GLN A 65 1.18 -20.48 2.75
C GLN A 65 -0.34 -20.28 2.83
N HIS A 66 -0.77 -19.21 3.51
CA HIS A 66 -2.14 -18.71 3.42
C HIS A 66 -2.17 -17.52 2.46
N ARG A 67 -2.93 -17.67 1.38
CA ARG A 67 -3.08 -16.63 0.36
C ARG A 67 -3.51 -15.31 0.98
N ASN A 68 -2.74 -14.26 0.71
CA ASN A 68 -3.07 -12.92 1.18
C ASN A 68 -4.48 -12.48 0.74
N ASP A 69 -5.23 -11.90 1.67
CA ASP A 69 -6.54 -11.32 1.40
C ASP A 69 -6.44 -10.06 0.56
N ALA A 70 -5.32 -9.33 0.68
CA ALA A 70 -5.02 -8.19 -0.16
C ALA A 70 -3.53 -8.01 -0.44
N LEU A 71 -3.23 -7.34 -1.56
CA LEU A 71 -2.01 -6.60 -1.83
C LEU A 71 -2.38 -5.14 -2.02
N VAL A 72 -1.70 -4.23 -1.34
CA VAL A 72 -1.87 -2.78 -1.49
C VAL A 72 -0.59 -2.18 -2.09
N LEU A 73 -0.76 -1.48 -3.22
CA LEU A 73 0.26 -0.64 -3.82
C LEU A 73 -0.02 0.80 -3.41
N LEU A 74 0.93 1.42 -2.72
CA LEU A 74 0.69 2.66 -1.98
C LEU A 74 0.95 3.95 -2.78
N GLY A 75 1.14 3.85 -4.08
CA GLY A 75 1.39 4.99 -4.98
C GLY A 75 2.82 5.00 -5.52
N ASP A 76 3.08 5.92 -6.45
CA ASP A 76 4.30 5.97 -7.26
C ASP A 76 4.62 4.59 -7.86
N ASN A 77 3.56 3.96 -8.36
CA ASN A 77 3.63 2.62 -8.94
C ASN A 77 4.28 2.64 -10.32
N THR A 78 4.21 3.80 -11.01
CA THR A 78 4.85 4.08 -12.30
C THR A 78 5.84 5.24 -12.16
N MET A 79 6.88 5.28 -13.01
CA MET A 79 7.87 6.35 -12.97
C MET A 79 7.34 7.67 -13.58
N ASN A 80 6.55 7.57 -14.65
CA ASN A 80 6.13 8.74 -15.44
C ASN A 80 4.61 8.79 -15.67
N GLY A 81 3.83 7.90 -15.04
CA GLY A 81 2.40 7.83 -15.24
C GLY A 81 1.97 7.52 -16.66
N GLN A 82 2.83 6.87 -17.47
CA GLN A 82 2.54 6.53 -18.85
C GLN A 82 1.59 5.32 -18.93
N PHE A 83 0.73 5.30 -19.93
CA PHE A 83 -0.19 4.16 -20.12
C PHE A 83 0.54 2.83 -20.27
N ILE A 84 1.70 2.82 -20.93
CA ILE A 84 2.51 1.60 -21.09
C ILE A 84 3.10 1.11 -19.76
N GLU A 85 3.51 2.00 -18.86
CA GLU A 85 4.03 1.67 -17.54
C GLU A 85 2.92 1.05 -16.66
N HIS A 86 1.75 1.67 -16.62
CA HIS A 86 0.55 1.09 -15.98
C HIS A 86 0.18 -0.28 -16.59
N SER A 87 0.30 -0.44 -17.91
CA SER A 87 0.01 -1.71 -18.57
C SER A 87 0.99 -2.81 -18.16
N PHE A 88 2.28 -2.49 -18.04
CA PHE A 88 3.30 -3.44 -17.56
C PHE A 88 3.07 -3.81 -16.09
N LEU A 89 2.79 -2.83 -15.25
CA LEU A 89 2.44 -3.06 -13.85
C LEU A 89 1.23 -3.99 -13.72
N PHE A 90 0.13 -3.65 -14.39
CA PHE A 90 -1.10 -4.43 -14.41
C PHE A 90 -0.88 -5.87 -14.90
N MET A 91 -0.13 -6.03 -16.00
CA MET A 91 0.18 -7.34 -16.55
C MET A 91 0.95 -8.20 -15.54
N GLN A 92 1.99 -7.63 -14.90
CA GLN A 92 2.79 -8.36 -13.93
C GLN A 92 1.96 -8.73 -12.68
N LEU A 93 1.14 -7.81 -12.18
CA LEU A 93 0.21 -8.10 -11.08
C LEU A 93 -0.75 -9.25 -11.43
N LYS A 94 -1.30 -9.27 -12.64
CA LYS A 94 -2.22 -10.35 -13.05
C LYS A 94 -1.52 -11.68 -13.29
N LEU A 95 -0.26 -11.68 -13.70
CA LEU A 95 0.50 -12.90 -13.97
C LEU A 95 1.15 -13.51 -12.73
N PHE A 96 1.61 -12.68 -11.79
CA PHE A 96 2.49 -13.11 -10.71
C PHE A 96 1.93 -12.91 -9.30
N CYS A 97 0.82 -12.17 -9.14
CA CYS A 97 0.18 -11.97 -7.84
C CYS A 97 -1.09 -12.81 -7.72
N ASN A 98 -1.18 -13.59 -6.63
CA ASN A 98 -2.37 -14.37 -6.31
C ASN A 98 -3.23 -13.76 -5.19
N ALA A 99 -2.89 -12.59 -4.62
CA ALA A 99 -3.70 -11.94 -3.60
C ALA A 99 -5.18 -11.84 -4.04
N ARG A 100 -6.11 -12.05 -3.10
CA ARG A 100 -7.55 -12.07 -3.40
C ARG A 100 -8.07 -10.72 -3.86
N ASN A 101 -7.47 -9.65 -3.35
CA ASN A 101 -7.78 -8.27 -3.70
C ASN A 101 -6.47 -7.54 -3.98
N ILE A 102 -6.47 -6.69 -5.00
CA ILE A 102 -5.36 -5.78 -5.25
C ILE A 102 -5.93 -4.37 -5.22
N LEU A 103 -5.35 -3.51 -4.38
CA LEU A 103 -5.73 -2.12 -4.22
C LEU A 103 -4.54 -1.25 -4.62
N GLU A 104 -4.81 -0.14 -5.29
CA GLU A 104 -3.80 0.76 -5.80
C GLU A 104 -4.13 2.20 -5.41
N ALA A 105 -3.24 2.84 -4.65
CA ALA A 105 -3.28 4.27 -4.39
C ALA A 105 -2.53 5.04 -5.47
N MET A 106 -2.83 6.32 -5.60
CA MET A 106 -2.18 7.24 -6.52
C MET A 106 -1.07 8.01 -5.80
N GLY A 107 0.13 8.03 -6.38
CA GLY A 107 1.20 8.92 -5.99
C GLY A 107 1.35 10.13 -6.91
N ASN A 108 2.41 10.91 -6.71
CA ASN A 108 2.68 12.08 -7.53
C ASN A 108 3.22 11.71 -8.91
N HIS A 109 3.99 10.64 -9.04
CA HIS A 109 4.53 10.19 -10.33
C HIS A 109 3.45 9.79 -11.34
N GLU A 110 2.26 9.44 -10.89
CA GLU A 110 1.11 9.18 -11.77
C GLU A 110 0.55 10.45 -12.42
N ILE A 111 0.72 11.63 -11.82
CA ILE A 111 0.03 12.86 -12.24
C ILE A 111 0.95 14.04 -12.57
N PHE A 112 2.15 14.09 -12.00
CA PHE A 112 2.98 15.29 -11.98
C PHE A 112 3.84 15.48 -13.24
N THR A 113 3.90 14.52 -14.14
CA THR A 113 4.74 14.62 -15.34
C THR A 113 4.14 15.58 -16.38
N ALA A 114 5.02 16.30 -17.10
CA ALA A 114 4.63 17.31 -18.08
C ALA A 114 3.67 16.82 -19.18
N GLU A 115 3.67 15.51 -19.48
CA GLU A 115 2.80 14.91 -20.49
C GLU A 115 1.40 14.54 -19.95
N ASN A 116 1.25 14.41 -18.65
CA ASN A 116 0.03 13.87 -18.04
C ASN A 116 -0.89 14.95 -17.49
N GLY A 117 -0.39 15.79 -16.59
CA GLY A 117 -1.26 16.61 -15.74
C GLY A 117 -2.29 15.78 -14.98
N TYR A 118 -3.01 16.41 -14.08
CA TYR A 118 -3.95 15.71 -13.21
C TYR A 118 -5.03 14.93 -13.97
N ASP A 119 -5.66 15.51 -14.97
CA ASP A 119 -6.81 14.88 -15.65
C ASP A 119 -6.43 13.56 -16.33
N ARG A 120 -5.30 13.54 -17.05
CA ARG A 120 -4.83 12.35 -17.77
C ARG A 120 -4.28 11.30 -16.81
N GLY A 121 -3.50 11.70 -15.82
CA GLY A 121 -2.94 10.81 -14.81
C GLY A 121 -4.03 10.15 -13.98
N SER A 122 -4.93 10.94 -13.42
CA SER A 122 -6.06 10.43 -12.63
C SER A 122 -7.00 9.54 -13.44
N ALA A 123 -7.21 9.81 -14.74
CA ALA A 123 -8.00 8.93 -15.60
C ALA A 123 -7.37 7.54 -15.76
N LYS A 124 -6.03 7.46 -15.90
CA LYS A 124 -5.31 6.19 -16.01
C LYS A 124 -5.37 5.41 -14.69
N ILE A 125 -5.09 6.09 -13.57
CA ILE A 125 -5.16 5.43 -12.25
C ILE A 125 -6.57 4.90 -11.97
N LYS A 126 -7.62 5.69 -12.22
CA LYS A 126 -9.02 5.24 -12.08
C LYS A 126 -9.33 4.02 -12.95
N PHE A 127 -8.78 3.97 -14.15
CA PHE A 127 -8.97 2.84 -15.06
C PHE A 127 -8.25 1.58 -14.54
N PHE A 128 -6.95 1.65 -14.27
CA PHE A 128 -6.17 0.47 -13.88
C PHE A 128 -6.51 -0.01 -12.47
N ALA A 129 -6.59 0.89 -11.48
CA ALA A 129 -7.02 0.55 -10.14
C ALA A 129 -8.45 -0.01 -10.12
N GLY A 130 -9.34 0.52 -10.98
CA GLY A 130 -10.68 -0.01 -11.17
C GLY A 130 -10.70 -1.44 -11.71
N LEU A 131 -9.84 -1.77 -12.68
CA LEU A 131 -9.66 -3.12 -13.18
C LEU A 131 -9.13 -4.08 -12.10
N LEU A 132 -8.20 -3.62 -11.26
CA LEU A 132 -7.65 -4.39 -10.13
C LEU A 132 -8.70 -4.61 -9.05
N ALA A 133 -9.44 -3.55 -8.68
CA ALA A 133 -10.50 -3.62 -7.67
C ALA A 133 -11.77 -4.34 -8.14
N GLY A 134 -11.90 -4.61 -9.45
CA GLY A 134 -13.07 -5.25 -10.05
C GLY A 134 -14.30 -4.35 -10.15
N LYS A 135 -14.13 -3.02 -10.16
CA LYS A 135 -15.21 -2.02 -10.27
C LYS A 135 -14.74 -0.78 -11.00
N LYS A 136 -15.67 -0.04 -11.62
CA LYS A 136 -15.36 1.28 -12.16
C LYS A 136 -15.10 2.26 -11.00
N LEU A 137 -14.02 3.04 -11.09
CA LEU A 137 -13.72 4.12 -10.16
C LEU A 137 -14.02 5.47 -10.81
N ASP A 138 -14.83 6.28 -10.15
CA ASP A 138 -15.14 7.65 -10.59
C ASP A 138 -14.24 8.69 -9.91
N LYS A 139 -13.67 8.35 -8.75
CA LYS A 139 -12.74 9.18 -7.95
C LYS A 139 -11.37 8.48 -7.83
N THR A 140 -10.35 9.23 -7.47
CA THR A 140 -9.01 8.72 -7.15
C THR A 140 -8.93 8.11 -5.76
N TYR A 141 -9.98 8.27 -4.96
CA TYR A 141 -10.14 7.70 -3.64
C TYR A 141 -11.33 6.72 -3.62
N TYR A 142 -11.23 5.69 -2.84
CA TYR A 142 -12.26 4.66 -2.73
C TYR A 142 -12.04 3.79 -1.49
N SER A 143 -13.02 2.98 -1.14
CA SER A 143 -12.91 2.01 -0.07
C SER A 143 -13.38 0.62 -0.48
N LYS A 144 -12.91 -0.38 0.24
CA LYS A 144 -13.33 -1.78 0.12
C LYS A 144 -13.34 -2.42 1.50
N VAL A 145 -14.38 -3.20 1.79
CA VAL A 145 -14.41 -4.04 2.99
C VAL A 145 -13.88 -5.42 2.63
N ILE A 146 -12.88 -5.89 3.36
CA ILE A 146 -12.25 -7.21 3.18
C ILE A 146 -12.28 -7.94 4.52
N ASN A 147 -12.92 -9.10 4.58
CA ASN A 147 -13.12 -9.88 5.80
C ASN A 147 -13.77 -9.06 6.95
N GLY A 148 -14.54 -8.01 6.60
CA GLY A 148 -15.16 -7.10 7.56
C GLY A 148 -14.27 -5.95 8.03
N TYR A 149 -13.02 -5.84 7.52
CA TYR A 149 -12.11 -4.74 7.79
C TYR A 149 -12.19 -3.66 6.70
N SER A 150 -12.15 -2.39 7.09
CA SER A 150 -12.22 -1.26 6.18
C SER A 150 -10.85 -0.94 5.59
N PHE A 151 -10.72 -1.05 4.28
CA PHE A 151 -9.58 -0.59 3.48
C PHE A 151 -9.99 0.70 2.78
N ILE A 152 -9.37 1.82 3.16
CA ILE A 152 -9.72 3.16 2.71
C ILE A 152 -8.53 3.73 1.96
N VAL A 153 -8.67 3.97 0.66
CA VAL A 153 -7.62 4.52 -0.19
C VAL A 153 -7.92 5.98 -0.45
N LEU A 154 -6.99 6.86 -0.07
CA LEU A 154 -7.03 8.29 -0.38
C LEU A 154 -6.23 8.58 -1.65
N GLY A 155 -6.58 9.65 -2.36
CA GLY A 155 -5.88 10.07 -3.57
C GLY A 155 -5.94 11.57 -3.74
N SER A 156 -4.88 12.17 -4.27
CA SER A 156 -4.88 13.60 -4.61
C SER A 156 -5.97 13.91 -5.64
N GLU A 157 -6.62 15.06 -5.50
CA GLU A 157 -7.65 15.54 -6.44
C GLU A 157 -7.15 16.73 -7.27
N ALA A 158 -5.87 17.07 -7.16
CA ALA A 158 -5.19 18.06 -8.00
C ALA A 158 -3.70 17.70 -8.14
N ASP A 159 -3.07 18.24 -9.17
CA ASP A 159 -1.61 18.25 -9.28
C ASP A 159 -1.04 19.36 -8.39
N LYS A 160 -0.35 18.97 -7.35
CA LYS A 160 0.36 19.83 -6.39
C LYS A 160 1.87 19.49 -6.33
N GLY A 161 2.39 18.89 -7.40
CA GLY A 161 3.77 18.42 -7.45
C GLY A 161 3.99 17.26 -6.48
N ILE A 162 4.83 17.47 -5.49
CA ILE A 162 5.16 16.46 -4.47
C ILE A 162 4.20 16.47 -3.26
N GLN A 163 3.10 17.22 -3.33
CA GLN A 163 2.07 17.25 -2.29
C GLN A 163 0.75 16.69 -2.82
N ALA A 164 -0.16 16.37 -1.92
CA ALA A 164 -1.53 16.03 -2.27
C ALA A 164 -2.49 17.21 -2.03
N TYR A 165 -3.61 17.17 -2.71
CA TYR A 165 -4.78 17.98 -2.39
C TYR A 165 -5.95 17.04 -2.06
N ILE A 166 -6.52 17.18 -0.88
CA ILE A 166 -7.67 16.43 -0.39
C ILE A 166 -8.84 17.40 -0.31
N SER A 167 -9.86 17.22 -1.15
CA SER A 167 -11.03 18.11 -1.16
C SER A 167 -11.88 17.99 0.11
N PRO A 168 -12.68 18.99 0.46
CA PRO A 168 -13.67 18.88 1.54
C PRO A 168 -14.60 17.67 1.36
N GLU A 169 -15.01 17.35 0.13
CA GLU A 169 -15.81 16.16 -0.16
C GLU A 169 -15.08 14.86 0.23
N GLN A 170 -13.78 14.74 -0.07
CA GLN A 170 -13.01 13.57 0.32
C GLN A 170 -12.78 13.51 1.84
N LEU A 171 -12.62 14.66 2.52
CA LEU A 171 -12.52 14.72 3.99
C LEU A 171 -13.82 14.23 4.65
N GLU A 172 -14.97 14.72 4.23
CA GLU A 172 -16.28 14.25 4.72
C GLU A 172 -16.50 12.77 4.44
N TRP A 173 -16.08 12.31 3.27
CA TRP A 173 -16.15 10.90 2.89
C TRP A 173 -15.23 10.03 3.75
N LEU A 174 -14.01 10.47 4.08
CA LEU A 174 -13.08 9.75 4.95
C LEU A 174 -13.70 9.57 6.35
N ASP A 175 -14.21 10.65 6.95
CA ASP A 175 -14.87 10.62 8.25
C ASP A 175 -16.06 9.64 8.28
N ALA A 176 -16.89 9.65 7.23
CA ALA A 176 -18.00 8.71 7.11
C ALA A 176 -17.51 7.25 7.02
N ARG A 177 -16.43 6.94 6.28
CA ARG A 177 -15.88 5.57 6.18
C ARG A 177 -15.29 5.10 7.50
N LEU A 178 -14.62 5.98 8.23
CA LEU A 178 -14.08 5.67 9.56
C LEU A 178 -15.19 5.48 10.59
N THR A 179 -16.26 6.27 10.53
CA THR A 179 -17.47 6.05 11.36
C THR A 179 -18.08 4.67 11.12
N GLU A 180 -18.14 4.21 9.87
CA GLU A 180 -18.60 2.84 9.56
C GLU A 180 -17.64 1.76 10.12
N ALA A 181 -16.33 2.02 10.07
CA ALA A 181 -15.33 1.12 10.65
C ALA A 181 -15.49 1.03 12.17
N ASP A 182 -15.64 2.15 12.88
CA ASP A 182 -15.89 2.20 14.31
C ASP A 182 -17.14 1.39 14.70
N ALA A 183 -18.22 1.52 13.92
CA ALA A 183 -19.44 0.76 14.15
C ALA A 183 -19.26 -0.75 13.98
N SER A 184 -18.27 -1.18 13.17
CA SER A 184 -17.92 -2.59 12.99
C SER A 184 -17.12 -3.17 14.18
N GLY A 185 -16.51 -2.31 14.99
CA GLY A 185 -15.59 -2.69 16.07
C GLY A 185 -14.24 -3.24 15.58
N LYS A 186 -13.95 -3.14 14.29
CA LYS A 186 -12.69 -3.59 13.68
C LYS A 186 -11.79 -2.41 13.32
N PRO A 187 -10.45 -2.58 13.27
CA PRO A 187 -9.55 -1.54 12.83
C PRO A 187 -9.81 -1.12 11.37
N ALA A 188 -9.52 0.14 11.08
CA ALA A 188 -9.51 0.69 9.74
C ALA A 188 -8.08 0.84 9.23
N PHE A 189 -7.84 0.46 7.99
CA PHE A 189 -6.57 0.63 7.29
C PHE A 189 -6.73 1.71 6.22
N VAL A 190 -6.06 2.85 6.43
CA VAL A 190 -6.07 4.01 5.53
C VAL A 190 -4.76 4.03 4.76
N PHE A 191 -4.85 4.15 3.46
CA PHE A 191 -3.73 4.12 2.53
C PHE A 191 -3.68 5.42 1.76
N CYS A 192 -2.61 6.17 1.91
CA CYS A 192 -2.33 7.38 1.15
C CYS A 192 -0.85 7.40 0.81
N HIS A 193 -0.51 7.68 -0.44
CA HIS A 193 0.89 7.77 -0.83
C HIS A 193 1.66 8.81 0.01
N PHE A 194 1.02 9.94 0.29
CA PHE A 194 1.65 11.07 0.97
C PHE A 194 1.54 10.95 2.50
N PRO A 195 2.65 11.12 3.25
CA PRO A 195 2.60 11.14 4.70
C PRO A 195 1.88 12.40 5.22
N LEU A 196 1.47 12.34 6.48
CA LEU A 196 0.96 13.48 7.21
C LEU A 196 2.10 14.20 7.91
N LYS A 197 2.05 15.52 7.93
CA LYS A 197 3.04 16.35 8.62
C LYS A 197 3.09 16.01 10.11
N GLY A 198 4.28 15.70 10.61
CA GLY A 198 4.50 15.35 12.03
C GLY A 198 4.01 13.94 12.42
N ALA A 199 3.65 13.08 11.44
CA ALA A 199 3.17 11.72 11.70
C ALA A 199 4.31 10.71 11.80
N VAL A 200 5.35 10.84 10.96
CA VAL A 200 6.54 9.98 10.94
C VAL A 200 7.78 10.78 11.32
N ALA A 201 8.80 10.12 11.89
CA ALA A 201 9.96 10.82 12.46
C ALA A 201 10.89 11.47 11.41
N ARG A 202 10.84 11.02 10.16
CA ARG A 202 11.72 11.47 9.06
C ARG A 202 10.93 11.94 7.84
N GLU A 203 9.85 12.67 8.06
CA GLU A 203 9.06 13.26 6.99
C GLU A 203 9.81 14.39 6.26
N TRP A 204 9.47 14.55 4.99
CA TRP A 204 9.78 15.75 4.21
C TRP A 204 8.61 16.72 4.33
N PRO A 205 8.78 17.90 4.95
CA PRO A 205 7.65 18.82 5.13
C PRO A 205 6.98 19.24 3.83
N GLU A 206 7.76 19.35 2.74
CA GLU A 206 7.26 19.66 1.40
C GLU A 206 6.55 18.47 0.73
N GLY A 207 6.86 17.25 1.14
CA GLY A 207 6.34 16.00 0.55
C GLY A 207 5.16 15.38 1.31
N THR A 208 4.41 16.16 2.09
CA THR A 208 3.23 15.70 2.84
C THR A 208 1.92 15.97 2.09
N ILE A 209 0.77 15.63 2.69
CA ILE A 209 -0.55 16.04 2.16
C ILE A 209 -0.66 17.57 1.98
N GLY A 210 0.21 18.37 2.54
CA GLY A 210 0.18 19.81 2.36
C GLY A 210 -0.85 20.49 3.27
N GLU A 211 -1.67 21.39 2.70
CA GLU A 211 -2.60 22.25 3.47
C GLU A 211 -3.61 21.45 4.29
N GLN A 212 -4.11 20.33 3.77
CA GLN A 212 -5.13 19.52 4.45
C GLN A 212 -4.54 18.49 5.44
N SER A 213 -3.24 18.53 5.70
CA SER A 213 -2.60 17.59 6.60
C SER A 213 -3.20 17.58 8.02
N ALA A 214 -3.55 18.78 8.52
CA ALA A 214 -4.15 18.93 9.85
C ALA A 214 -5.59 18.40 9.89
N GLU A 215 -6.39 18.66 8.85
CA GLU A 215 -7.76 18.18 8.77
C GLU A 215 -7.82 16.65 8.69
N VAL A 216 -6.97 16.04 7.84
CA VAL A 216 -6.88 14.57 7.76
C VAL A 216 -6.43 14.00 9.10
N TYR A 217 -5.41 14.58 9.74
CA TYR A 217 -4.94 14.14 11.06
C TYR A 217 -6.06 14.19 12.10
N ASN A 218 -6.81 15.30 12.18
CA ASN A 218 -7.92 15.44 13.12
C ASN A 218 -9.04 14.42 12.89
N ILE A 219 -9.34 14.11 11.63
CA ILE A 219 -10.31 13.07 11.31
C ILE A 219 -9.78 11.71 11.79
N LEU A 220 -8.54 11.31 11.43
CA LEU A 220 -7.99 10.02 11.84
C LEU A 220 -8.00 9.84 13.37
N THR A 221 -7.60 10.88 14.12
CA THR A 221 -7.50 10.83 15.58
C THR A 221 -8.85 10.89 16.31
N SER A 222 -9.93 11.24 15.61
CA SER A 222 -11.30 11.18 16.15
C SER A 222 -11.91 9.77 16.14
N HIS A 223 -11.24 8.82 15.48
CA HIS A 223 -11.68 7.44 15.34
C HIS A 223 -10.75 6.45 16.06
N LYS A 224 -11.17 5.18 16.18
CA LYS A 224 -10.45 4.16 16.95
C LYS A 224 -9.71 3.18 16.05
N ASN A 225 -8.55 2.71 16.53
CA ASN A 225 -7.79 1.65 15.85
C ASN A 225 -7.56 1.94 14.36
N VAL A 226 -7.11 3.16 14.06
CA VAL A 226 -6.78 3.59 12.70
C VAL A 226 -5.31 3.33 12.42
N PHE A 227 -5.02 2.70 11.28
CA PHE A 227 -3.69 2.51 10.74
C PHE A 227 -3.55 3.35 9.47
N TYR A 228 -2.58 4.25 9.44
CA TYR A 228 -2.32 5.11 8.30
C TYR A 228 -0.99 4.73 7.65
N PHE A 229 -1.04 4.21 6.44
CA PHE A 229 0.12 3.83 5.64
C PHE A 229 0.46 4.93 4.65
N SER A 230 1.74 5.29 4.59
CA SER A 230 2.29 6.23 3.61
C SER A 230 3.62 5.74 3.04
N GLY A 231 3.99 6.23 1.86
CA GLY A 231 5.27 6.02 1.20
C GLY A 231 5.91 7.37 0.86
N HIS A 232 6.29 7.58 -0.42
CA HIS A 232 6.70 8.86 -0.99
C HIS A 232 8.09 9.37 -0.58
N ILE A 233 8.45 9.28 0.70
CA ILE A 233 9.66 9.90 1.24
C ILE A 233 10.92 9.03 1.08
N HIS A 234 10.77 7.81 0.56
CA HIS A 234 11.85 6.85 0.27
C HIS A 234 12.83 6.63 1.43
N ASN A 235 12.37 6.77 2.67
CA ASN A 235 13.21 6.48 3.82
C ASN A 235 13.52 4.98 3.89
N PRO A 236 14.75 4.59 4.26
CA PRO A 236 15.03 3.22 4.60
C PRO A 236 14.22 2.81 5.83
N ILE A 237 13.86 1.51 5.88
CA ILE A 237 13.12 0.98 7.02
C ILE A 237 13.99 0.95 8.27
N ASP A 238 13.42 1.37 9.39
CA ASP A 238 14.06 1.29 10.70
C ASP A 238 13.04 1.32 11.84
N SER A 239 13.52 1.47 13.08
CA SER A 239 12.69 1.45 14.28
C SER A 239 11.69 2.62 14.41
N VAL A 240 11.81 3.67 13.60
CA VAL A 240 10.89 4.82 13.59
C VAL A 240 9.92 4.80 12.40
N SER A 241 10.02 3.78 11.53
CA SER A 241 9.10 3.62 10.41
C SER A 241 7.67 3.29 10.84
N VAL A 242 7.47 2.78 12.06
CA VAL A 242 6.15 2.58 12.67
C VAL A 242 6.08 3.35 13.98
N GLY A 243 5.10 4.22 14.10
CA GLY A 243 4.88 5.00 15.31
C GLY A 243 3.40 5.16 15.62
N SER A 244 3.04 5.28 16.90
CA SER A 244 1.67 5.56 17.34
C SER A 244 1.60 6.95 17.97
N LYS A 245 0.60 7.72 17.56
CA LYS A 245 0.34 9.06 18.07
C LYS A 245 -1.16 9.32 18.09
N ASP A 246 -1.65 9.82 19.21
CA ASP A 246 -3.07 10.17 19.42
C ASP A 246 -4.07 9.06 18.99
N GLY A 247 -3.70 7.78 19.27
CA GLY A 247 -4.54 6.63 18.97
C GLY A 247 -4.47 6.12 17.52
N VAL A 248 -3.69 6.77 16.66
CA VAL A 248 -3.44 6.34 15.27
C VAL A 248 -2.06 5.71 15.17
N THR A 249 -1.95 4.59 14.45
CA THR A 249 -0.67 3.99 14.08
C THR A 249 -0.29 4.46 12.68
N PHE A 250 0.85 5.14 12.57
CA PHE A 250 1.41 5.63 11.31
C PHE A 250 2.52 4.70 10.83
N ILE A 251 2.50 4.34 9.57
CA ILE A 251 3.44 3.41 8.95
C ILE A 251 4.06 4.07 7.72
N ASP A 252 5.39 4.25 7.76
CA ASP A 252 6.20 4.65 6.63
C ASP A 252 6.65 3.40 5.86
N VAL A 253 6.16 3.23 4.65
CA VAL A 253 6.47 2.07 3.79
C VAL A 253 7.63 2.44 2.88
N PRO A 254 8.76 1.73 2.93
CA PRO A 254 9.94 2.09 2.15
C PRO A 254 9.69 1.96 0.64
N CYS A 255 10.53 2.64 -0.13
CA CYS A 255 10.52 2.50 -1.59
C CYS A 255 10.93 1.08 -2.00
N LEU A 256 10.03 0.35 -2.67
CA LEU A 256 10.20 -1.06 -2.98
C LEU A 256 11.43 -1.34 -3.85
N LEU A 257 11.73 -0.46 -4.80
CA LEU A 257 12.81 -0.66 -5.78
C LEU A 257 13.82 0.50 -5.72
N SER A 258 14.25 0.82 -4.48
CA SER A 258 15.37 1.73 -4.21
C SER A 258 16.72 1.01 -4.23
N SER A 259 17.79 1.77 -4.06
CA SER A 259 19.13 1.21 -3.91
C SER A 259 19.42 0.70 -2.48
N GLU A 260 18.70 1.18 -1.47
CA GLU A 260 18.97 0.87 -0.06
C GLU A 260 18.12 -0.29 0.45
N ASP A 261 16.79 -0.21 0.32
CA ASP A 261 15.85 -1.22 0.82
C ASP A 261 15.12 -1.97 -0.30
N THR A 262 15.84 -2.31 -1.37
CA THR A 262 15.24 -3.00 -2.51
C THR A 262 14.52 -4.27 -2.11
N GLY A 263 13.22 -4.32 -2.39
CA GLY A 263 12.35 -5.48 -2.13
C GLY A 263 11.61 -5.43 -0.81
N VAL A 264 11.82 -4.42 0.04
CA VAL A 264 11.20 -4.36 1.37
C VAL A 264 9.79 -3.78 1.30
N GLY A 265 8.86 -4.42 2.03
CA GLY A 265 7.51 -3.97 2.29
C GLY A 265 7.00 -4.58 3.59
N TYR A 266 5.73 -4.40 3.89
CA TYR A 266 5.11 -4.95 5.10
C TYR A 266 4.18 -6.10 4.79
N GLN A 267 4.30 -7.17 5.57
CA GLN A 267 3.24 -8.17 5.76
C GLN A 267 2.47 -7.80 7.02
N VAL A 268 1.16 -7.65 6.88
CA VAL A 268 0.26 -7.31 7.99
C VAL A 268 -0.66 -8.49 8.25
N GLU A 269 -0.76 -8.89 9.52
CA GLU A 269 -1.66 -9.95 9.97
C GLU A 269 -2.49 -9.46 11.15
N VAL A 270 -3.80 -9.72 11.13
CA VAL A 270 -4.69 -9.45 12.25
C VAL A 270 -5.20 -10.76 12.81
N HIS A 271 -5.03 -10.96 14.11
CA HIS A 271 -5.46 -12.16 14.81
C HIS A 271 -5.71 -11.88 16.29
N GLY A 272 -6.82 -12.38 16.83
CA GLY A 272 -7.06 -12.43 18.29
C GLY A 272 -6.98 -11.07 19.00
N GLY A 273 -7.37 -9.97 18.31
CA GLY A 273 -7.30 -8.62 18.88
C GLY A 273 -5.93 -7.96 18.79
N LYS A 274 -5.02 -8.47 17.94
CA LYS A 274 -3.72 -7.88 17.64
C LYS A 274 -3.56 -7.64 16.14
N ALA A 275 -2.82 -6.59 15.79
CA ALA A 275 -2.31 -6.36 14.45
C ALA A 275 -0.79 -6.45 14.46
N GLU A 276 -0.24 -7.33 13.64
CA GLU A 276 1.20 -7.55 13.50
C GLU A 276 1.68 -6.91 12.19
N LEU A 277 2.64 -6.02 12.29
CA LEU A 277 3.30 -5.34 11.19
C LEU A 277 4.70 -5.93 11.05
N ARG A 278 4.92 -6.79 10.08
CA ARG A 278 6.20 -7.49 9.89
C ARG A 278 6.85 -7.07 8.59
N PRO A 279 7.97 -6.36 8.64
CA PRO A 279 8.72 -6.04 7.42
C PRO A 279 9.33 -7.31 6.83
N ARG A 280 9.24 -7.43 5.49
CA ARG A 280 9.82 -8.52 4.72
C ARG A 280 10.54 -7.98 3.49
N ASN A 281 11.73 -8.46 3.26
CA ASN A 281 12.37 -8.30 1.98
C ASN A 281 11.85 -9.39 1.02
N TYR A 282 10.86 -9.05 0.22
CA TYR A 282 10.23 -9.96 -0.74
C TYR A 282 11.14 -10.37 -1.90
N LEU A 283 12.27 -9.67 -2.11
CA LEU A 283 13.24 -10.03 -3.14
C LEU A 283 14.21 -11.11 -2.66
N THR A 284 14.61 -11.07 -1.39
CA THR A 284 15.51 -12.06 -0.77
C THR A 284 14.77 -13.13 0.02
N GLY A 285 13.52 -12.89 0.39
CA GLY A 285 12.71 -13.79 1.22
C GLY A 285 13.01 -13.67 2.72
N GLU A 286 13.71 -12.64 3.15
CA GLU A 286 14.12 -12.46 4.55
C GLU A 286 13.11 -11.64 5.34
N TRP A 287 12.84 -12.05 6.59
CA TRP A 287 12.12 -11.26 7.58
C TRP A 287 13.07 -10.31 8.30
N LEU A 288 12.60 -9.07 8.50
CA LEU A 288 13.30 -8.08 9.32
C LEU A 288 12.65 -8.06 10.71
N ASP A 289 12.72 -9.19 11.41
CA ASP A 289 11.96 -9.43 12.66
C ASP A 289 12.32 -8.45 13.78
N ASP A 290 13.54 -7.91 13.79
CA ASP A 290 13.96 -6.87 14.75
C ASP A 290 13.16 -5.55 14.60
N LEU A 291 12.48 -5.35 13.48
CA LEU A 291 11.64 -4.20 13.15
C LEU A 291 10.14 -4.55 13.15
N ALA A 292 9.78 -5.76 13.54
CA ALA A 292 8.38 -6.16 13.66
C ALA A 292 7.69 -5.44 14.83
N VAL A 293 6.43 -5.02 14.61
CA VAL A 293 5.64 -4.29 15.60
C VAL A 293 4.30 -4.99 15.81
N SER A 294 3.96 -5.25 17.07
CA SER A 294 2.67 -5.79 17.48
C SER A 294 1.82 -4.71 18.17
N ILE A 295 0.61 -4.49 17.64
CA ILE A 295 -0.34 -3.49 18.15
C ILE A 295 -1.53 -4.21 18.77
N ASP A 296 -1.80 -3.95 20.05
CA ASP A 296 -2.98 -4.45 20.75
C ASP A 296 -4.21 -3.61 20.39
N LEU A 297 -5.17 -4.20 19.70
CA LEU A 297 -6.42 -3.56 19.25
C LEU A 297 -7.46 -3.46 20.36
N THR A 298 -7.26 -4.15 21.49
CA THR A 298 -8.16 -4.14 22.63
C THR A 298 -7.77 -3.11 23.68
N ALA A 299 -6.54 -2.59 23.62
CA ALA A 299 -6.07 -1.57 24.52
C ALA A 299 -6.83 -0.25 24.30
N GLN A 300 -7.37 0.30 25.39
CA GLN A 300 -7.91 1.67 25.36
C GLN A 300 -6.76 2.62 25.01
N PRO A 301 -6.97 3.63 24.14
CA PRO A 301 -5.94 4.64 23.89
C PRO A 301 -5.53 5.25 25.24
N GLN A 302 -4.28 5.05 25.63
CA GLN A 302 -3.74 5.76 26.81
C GLN A 302 -3.51 7.19 26.39
N TYR A 303 -4.38 8.11 26.86
CA TYR A 303 -4.12 9.51 26.82
C TYR A 303 -2.91 9.79 27.71
N VAL A 304 -1.74 9.87 27.15
CA VAL A 304 -0.60 10.49 27.82
C VAL A 304 -0.85 11.99 27.74
N VAL A 305 -1.44 12.53 28.79
CA VAL A 305 -1.48 13.98 29.02
C VAL A 305 -0.05 14.40 29.30
N ALA A 306 0.59 15.09 28.32
CA ALA A 306 1.90 15.73 28.50
C ALA A 306 1.73 17.12 29.12
#